data_5f7945679c301b6e3b43efa9e6b35669
#
_entry.id   5f7945679c301b6e3b43efa9e6b35669
#
_cell.length_a   1.000
_cell.length_b   1.000
_cell.length_c   1.000
_cell.angle_alpha   90.00
_cell.angle_beta   90.00
_cell.angle_gamma   90.00
#
_symmetry.space_group_name_H-M   'P 1'
#
loop_
_entity.id
_entity.type
_entity.pdbx_description
1 polymer ?
#
loop_
_entity_poly.entity_id
_entity_poly.type
_entity_poly.pdbx_seq_one_letter_code
_entity_poly.pdbx_strand_id
1 'polypeptide(L)'
;HQGSGRAGGDGVMAKLGEVCLLKAGKFVSANDISPEYNKGLYPCFGGNGIRGYVADYTHDGEFPLIGRQGALCGNVNLASGKFHATEHAVVVQPKIEMNVHWLYYAINAMNLGQYATGAAQPGLAVSKLETLSIEIPNISEQNKIAQTLYKVEQLVNFRKQQLAKLDELVKAQFVEMFGDINVNNKKWMTYPLGELCTIVRGGSPRPIERYLGGTIPWIKIGDATTGEN
;
A
#
# COMPACT_ATOMS: atom_id res chain seq x y z
N HIS A 1 0.32 8.74 41.47
CA HIS A 1 0.86 8.47 40.12
C HIS A 1 0.43 9.60 39.22
N GLN A 2 1.39 10.45 38.90
CA GLN A 2 1.20 11.68 38.14
C GLN A 2 1.12 11.28 36.64
N GLY A 3 0.00 11.63 36.01
CA GLY A 3 -0.19 11.51 34.58
C GLY A 3 0.75 12.47 33.85
N SER A 4 1.52 11.95 32.91
CA SER A 4 2.32 12.74 31.99
C SER A 4 1.39 13.59 31.13
N GLY A 5 1.42 14.92 31.36
CA GLY A 5 0.68 15.88 30.55
C GLY A 5 1.09 15.79 29.09
N ARG A 6 0.14 15.46 28.21
CA ARG A 6 0.24 15.76 26.78
C ARG A 6 0.37 17.26 26.66
N ALA A 7 1.44 17.72 26.04
CA ALA A 7 1.56 19.10 25.59
C ALA A 7 0.41 19.36 24.62
N GLY A 8 -0.63 20.08 25.09
CA GLY A 8 -1.79 20.45 24.30
C GLY A 8 -1.32 21.47 23.26
N GLY A 9 -1.18 21.05 21.99
CA GLY A 9 -1.22 21.99 20.88
C GLY A 9 -2.65 22.52 20.76
N ASP A 10 -2.81 23.80 20.39
CA ASP A 10 -4.09 24.47 20.15
C ASP A 10 -4.79 23.91 18.88
N GLY A 11 -5.08 22.61 18.88
CA GLY A 11 -5.79 21.93 17.80
C GLY A 11 -7.30 22.14 17.93
N VAL A 12 -7.97 22.40 16.82
CA VAL A 12 -9.43 22.53 16.74
C VAL A 12 -10.04 21.21 16.30
N MET A 13 -10.97 20.68 17.09
CA MET A 13 -11.78 19.52 16.70
C MET A 13 -12.86 19.94 15.73
N ALA A 14 -12.95 19.31 14.56
CA ALA A 14 -13.98 19.54 13.56
C ALA A 14 -14.42 18.23 12.91
N LYS A 15 -15.59 18.21 12.27
CA LYS A 15 -15.98 17.10 11.40
C LYS A 15 -15.36 17.26 10.01
N LEU A 16 -14.97 16.15 9.38
CA LEU A 16 -14.39 16.18 8.02
C LEU A 16 -15.30 16.93 7.04
N GLY A 17 -16.62 16.72 7.09
CA GLY A 17 -17.57 17.39 6.21
C GLY A 17 -17.69 18.91 6.44
N GLU A 18 -17.31 19.42 7.61
CA GLU A 18 -17.28 20.85 7.92
C GLU A 18 -16.08 21.53 7.25
N VAL A 19 -14.92 20.88 7.28
CA VAL A 19 -13.62 21.46 6.84
C VAL A 19 -13.16 20.97 5.48
N CYS A 20 -13.78 19.90 4.94
CA CYS A 20 -13.48 19.35 3.63
C CYS A 20 -14.76 19.12 2.81
N LEU A 21 -14.65 19.26 1.50
CA LEU A 21 -15.61 18.75 0.54
C LEU A 21 -15.21 17.32 0.19
N LEU A 22 -16.10 16.37 0.48
CA LEU A 22 -15.91 14.95 0.16
C LEU A 22 -16.84 14.58 -1.00
N LYS A 23 -16.28 14.25 -2.15
CA LYS A 23 -17.08 13.92 -3.32
C LYS A 23 -16.53 12.69 -4.03
N ALA A 24 -17.40 11.70 -4.28
CA ALA A 24 -17.07 10.58 -5.14
C ALA A 24 -16.79 11.06 -6.56
N GLY A 25 -15.84 10.46 -7.23
CA GLY A 25 -15.50 10.75 -8.61
C GLY A 25 -16.58 10.32 -9.61
N LYS A 26 -16.22 10.29 -10.88
CA LYS A 26 -17.15 9.96 -11.98
C LYS A 26 -16.87 8.57 -12.52
N PHE A 27 -17.94 7.87 -12.90
CA PHE A 27 -17.83 6.60 -13.60
C PHE A 27 -17.04 6.74 -14.90
N VAL A 28 -16.20 5.75 -15.16
CA VAL A 28 -15.51 5.54 -16.42
C VAL A 28 -15.58 4.06 -16.79
N SER A 29 -15.86 3.76 -18.06
CA SER A 29 -15.94 2.38 -18.55
C SER A 29 -14.54 1.74 -18.49
N ALA A 30 -14.50 0.46 -18.14
CA ALA A 30 -13.24 -0.30 -18.14
C ALA A 30 -12.57 -0.33 -19.54
N ASN A 31 -13.36 -0.25 -20.60
CA ASN A 31 -12.86 -0.20 -21.98
C ASN A 31 -12.16 1.12 -22.34
N ASP A 32 -12.44 2.18 -21.60
CA ASP A 32 -11.85 3.51 -21.79
C ASP A 32 -10.59 3.73 -20.94
N ILE A 33 -10.21 2.72 -20.14
CA ILE A 33 -9.02 2.76 -19.28
C ILE A 33 -7.88 2.01 -19.97
N SER A 34 -6.84 2.74 -20.39
CA SER A 34 -5.60 2.15 -20.88
C SER A 34 -4.76 1.61 -19.71
N PRO A 35 -4.24 0.37 -19.77
CA PRO A 35 -3.35 -0.15 -18.74
C PRO A 35 -1.98 0.55 -18.73
N GLU A 36 -1.56 1.11 -19.86
CA GLU A 36 -0.27 1.76 -20.02
C GLU A 36 -0.43 3.27 -20.26
N TYR A 37 0.56 4.03 -19.77
CA TYR A 37 0.62 5.46 -20.02
C TYR A 37 0.98 5.74 -21.49
N ASN A 38 0.17 6.59 -22.12
CA ASN A 38 0.48 7.18 -23.41
C ASN A 38 0.39 8.71 -23.32
N LYS A 39 1.12 9.42 -24.17
CA LYS A 39 1.11 10.89 -24.19
C LYS A 39 -0.31 11.43 -24.40
N GLY A 40 -0.73 12.29 -23.50
CA GLY A 40 -2.07 12.90 -23.51
C GLY A 40 -3.10 12.18 -22.64
N LEU A 41 -2.74 11.07 -22.00
CA LEU A 41 -3.58 10.39 -21.01
C LEU A 41 -3.27 10.86 -19.59
N TYR A 42 -4.28 10.78 -18.72
CA TYR A 42 -4.22 11.16 -17.31
C TYR A 42 -4.40 9.94 -16.40
N PRO A 43 -3.73 9.91 -15.24
CA PRO A 43 -3.93 8.83 -14.27
C PRO A 43 -5.39 8.71 -13.85
N CYS A 44 -5.92 7.50 -13.88
CA CYS A 44 -7.27 7.16 -13.45
C CYS A 44 -7.21 6.44 -12.10
N PHE A 45 -7.71 7.08 -11.05
CA PHE A 45 -7.71 6.56 -9.69
C PHE A 45 -9.01 5.84 -9.37
N GLY A 46 -8.86 4.59 -8.93
CA GLY A 46 -9.93 3.80 -8.31
C GLY A 46 -9.84 3.81 -6.78
N GLY A 47 -10.54 2.88 -6.16
CA GLY A 47 -10.55 2.74 -4.69
C GLY A 47 -9.20 2.36 -4.06
N ASN A 48 -8.23 1.88 -4.84
CA ASN A 48 -6.92 1.45 -4.36
C ASN A 48 -5.74 2.02 -5.18
N GLY A 49 -5.84 3.27 -5.58
CA GLY A 49 -4.81 3.94 -6.38
C GLY A 49 -5.07 3.88 -7.89
N ILE A 50 -4.00 3.98 -8.68
CA ILE A 50 -4.08 4.06 -10.14
C ILE A 50 -4.56 2.74 -10.73
N ARG A 51 -5.65 2.78 -11.53
CA ARG A 51 -6.19 1.65 -12.32
C ARG A 51 -5.64 1.60 -13.74
N GLY A 52 -5.11 2.71 -14.22
CA GLY A 52 -4.65 2.93 -15.58
C GLY A 52 -4.77 4.40 -15.95
N TYR A 53 -4.96 4.68 -17.24
CA TYR A 53 -4.92 6.03 -17.77
C TYR A 53 -6.10 6.27 -18.71
N VAL A 54 -6.64 7.51 -18.71
CA VAL A 54 -7.82 7.92 -19.49
C VAL A 54 -7.56 9.23 -20.23
N ALA A 55 -8.37 9.51 -21.26
CA ALA A 55 -8.23 10.70 -22.10
C ALA A 55 -8.63 12.00 -21.38
N ASP A 56 -9.56 11.92 -20.43
CA ASP A 56 -10.10 13.08 -19.73
C ASP A 56 -9.74 13.06 -18.25
N TYR A 57 -9.55 14.24 -17.66
CA TYR A 57 -9.34 14.39 -16.22
C TYR A 57 -10.56 15.04 -15.55
N THR A 58 -10.78 14.75 -14.28
CA THR A 58 -11.87 15.34 -13.47
C THR A 58 -11.36 16.37 -12.48
N HIS A 59 -10.09 16.33 -12.14
CA HIS A 59 -9.44 17.18 -11.13
C HIS A 59 -8.07 17.63 -11.61
N ASP A 60 -7.64 18.81 -11.17
CA ASP A 60 -6.32 19.38 -11.38
C ASP A 60 -5.87 19.98 -10.03
N GLY A 61 -4.80 19.45 -9.44
CA GLY A 61 -4.34 19.83 -8.12
C GLY A 61 -3.85 18.62 -7.31
N GLU A 62 -3.71 18.80 -6.01
CA GLU A 62 -3.24 17.75 -5.10
C GLU A 62 -4.31 17.48 -4.04
N PHE A 63 -4.79 16.21 -3.98
CA PHE A 63 -5.90 15.84 -3.11
C PHE A 63 -5.73 14.42 -2.57
N PRO A 64 -6.04 14.18 -1.28
CA PRO A 64 -6.25 12.82 -0.76
C PRO A 64 -7.47 12.18 -1.41
N LEU A 65 -7.33 10.90 -1.75
CA LEU A 65 -8.39 10.06 -2.31
C LEU A 65 -8.66 8.90 -1.36
N ILE A 66 -9.92 8.70 -0.96
CA ILE A 66 -10.34 7.62 -0.08
C ILE A 66 -11.04 6.54 -0.93
N GLY A 67 -10.54 5.32 -0.89
CA GLY A 67 -11.20 4.17 -1.50
C GLY A 67 -12.50 3.83 -0.75
N ARG A 68 -13.63 3.71 -1.48
CA ARG A 68 -14.93 3.50 -0.84
C ARG A 68 -15.55 2.14 -1.06
N GLN A 69 -14.92 1.25 -1.82
CA GLN A 69 -15.48 -0.09 -2.11
C GLN A 69 -14.39 -1.16 -2.21
N GLY A 70 -14.78 -2.41 -1.87
CA GLY A 70 -13.95 -3.60 -1.98
C GLY A 70 -13.09 -3.87 -0.74
N ALA A 71 -12.23 -4.89 -0.83
CA ALA A 71 -11.40 -5.38 0.27
C ALA A 71 -10.43 -4.31 0.86
N LEU A 72 -10.06 -3.31 0.06
CA LEU A 72 -9.19 -2.21 0.46
C LEU A 72 -9.98 -0.91 0.70
N CYS A 73 -11.26 -1.04 1.05
CA CYS A 73 -12.12 0.07 1.42
C CYS A 73 -11.52 0.83 2.62
N GLY A 74 -11.43 2.16 2.51
CA GLY A 74 -10.79 3.01 3.50
C GLY A 74 -9.31 3.28 3.27
N ASN A 75 -8.70 2.66 2.24
CA ASN A 75 -7.34 2.99 1.82
C ASN A 75 -7.27 4.44 1.31
N VAL A 76 -6.18 5.12 1.62
CA VAL A 76 -5.98 6.53 1.26
C VAL A 76 -4.79 6.66 0.31
N ASN A 77 -5.00 7.36 -0.80
CA ASN A 77 -3.95 7.67 -1.78
C ASN A 77 -3.85 9.19 -1.93
N LEU A 78 -2.69 9.69 -2.32
CA LEU A 78 -2.50 11.09 -2.69
C LEU A 78 -2.42 11.19 -4.21
N ALA A 79 -3.32 11.94 -4.84
CA ALA A 79 -3.27 12.25 -6.27
C ALA A 79 -2.73 13.66 -6.48
N SER A 80 -1.91 13.86 -7.50
CA SER A 80 -1.28 15.15 -7.82
C SER A 80 -1.35 15.45 -9.31
N GLY A 81 -1.52 16.71 -9.66
CA GLY A 81 -1.67 17.21 -11.03
C GLY A 81 -3.05 16.89 -11.62
N LYS A 82 -3.10 16.64 -12.93
CA LYS A 82 -4.33 16.27 -13.63
C LYS A 82 -4.60 14.79 -13.51
N PHE A 83 -5.78 14.43 -12.98
CA PHE A 83 -6.18 13.03 -12.81
C PHE A 83 -7.69 12.85 -12.92
N HIS A 84 -8.12 11.64 -13.21
CA HIS A 84 -9.51 11.22 -13.16
C HIS A 84 -9.74 10.41 -11.87
N ALA A 85 -10.72 10.82 -11.07
CA ALA A 85 -11.19 10.02 -9.94
C ALA A 85 -12.45 9.25 -10.38
N THR A 86 -12.45 7.93 -10.18
CA THR A 86 -13.64 7.11 -10.44
C THR A 86 -14.63 7.18 -9.28
N GLU A 87 -15.84 6.68 -9.48
CA GLU A 87 -16.89 6.58 -8.46
C GLU A 87 -16.49 5.77 -7.23
N HIS A 88 -15.40 4.98 -7.31
CA HIS A 88 -14.84 4.20 -6.22
C HIS A 88 -13.82 4.97 -5.36
N ALA A 89 -13.46 6.18 -5.78
CA ALA A 89 -12.56 7.09 -5.07
C ALA A 89 -13.33 8.33 -4.59
N VAL A 90 -13.24 8.66 -3.31
CA VAL A 90 -13.75 9.91 -2.75
C VAL A 90 -12.62 10.92 -2.70
N VAL A 91 -12.75 12.01 -3.43
CA VAL A 91 -11.79 13.12 -3.42
C VAL A 91 -12.07 14.01 -2.21
N VAL A 92 -11.03 14.32 -1.45
CA VAL A 92 -11.10 15.15 -0.24
C VAL A 92 -10.47 16.50 -0.54
N GLN A 93 -11.30 17.54 -0.68
CA GLN A 93 -10.86 18.91 -0.97
C GLN A 93 -10.96 19.76 0.30
N PRO A 94 -9.89 20.37 0.81
CA PRO A 94 -9.98 21.32 1.92
C PRO A 94 -10.87 22.52 1.57
N LYS A 95 -11.75 22.91 2.51
CA LYS A 95 -12.57 24.14 2.43
C LYS A 95 -11.91 25.32 3.15
N ILE A 96 -10.91 25.02 3.98
CA ILE A 96 -10.14 25.98 4.76
C ILE A 96 -8.65 25.85 4.41
N GLU A 97 -7.85 26.81 4.80
CA GLU A 97 -6.40 26.72 4.64
C GLU A 97 -5.85 25.51 5.42
N MET A 98 -5.21 24.58 4.71
CA MET A 98 -4.74 23.32 5.25
C MET A 98 -3.61 22.74 4.40
N ASN A 99 -2.61 22.15 5.05
CA ASN A 99 -1.58 21.41 4.34
C ASN A 99 -2.13 20.07 3.84
N VAL A 100 -2.15 19.87 2.52
CA VAL A 100 -2.74 18.66 1.88
C VAL A 100 -2.01 17.39 2.26
N HIS A 101 -0.68 17.41 2.41
CA HIS A 101 0.08 16.25 2.86
C HIS A 101 -0.21 15.91 4.32
N TRP A 102 -0.35 16.92 5.19
CA TRP A 102 -0.81 16.70 6.56
C TRP A 102 -2.19 16.05 6.55
N LEU A 103 -3.13 16.58 5.76
CA LEU A 103 -4.49 16.02 5.65
C LEU A 103 -4.45 14.57 5.16
N TYR A 104 -3.62 14.25 4.17
CA TYR A 104 -3.42 12.89 3.70
C TYR A 104 -2.96 11.96 4.83
N TYR A 105 -1.94 12.33 5.60
CA TYR A 105 -1.47 11.52 6.73
C TYR A 105 -2.49 11.42 7.85
N ALA A 106 -3.18 12.51 8.17
CA ALA A 106 -4.21 12.53 9.21
C ALA A 106 -5.37 11.58 8.87
N ILE A 107 -5.88 11.63 7.64
CA ILE A 107 -6.96 10.75 7.17
C ILE A 107 -6.48 9.29 7.15
N ASN A 108 -5.25 9.04 6.70
CA ASN A 108 -4.69 7.68 6.68
C ASN A 108 -4.57 7.08 8.08
N ALA A 109 -4.17 7.88 9.07
CA ALA A 109 -4.09 7.48 10.48
C ALA A 109 -5.46 7.14 11.11
N MET A 110 -6.57 7.62 10.53
CA MET A 110 -7.93 7.34 11.02
C MET A 110 -8.37 5.89 10.83
N ASN A 111 -7.62 5.08 10.04
CA ASN A 111 -7.96 3.68 9.74
C ASN A 111 -9.41 3.51 9.28
N LEU A 112 -9.76 4.19 8.20
CA LEU A 112 -11.14 4.35 7.72
C LEU A 112 -11.85 3.03 7.40
N GLY A 113 -11.11 1.95 7.12
CA GLY A 113 -11.67 0.61 6.89
C GLY A 113 -12.56 0.11 8.03
N GLN A 114 -12.33 0.55 9.27
CA GLN A 114 -13.16 0.19 10.42
C GLN A 114 -14.61 0.70 10.33
N TYR A 115 -14.87 1.70 9.50
CA TYR A 115 -16.20 2.29 9.28
C TYR A 115 -16.92 1.73 8.06
N ALA A 116 -16.29 0.80 7.34
CA ALA A 116 -16.91 0.15 6.20
C ALA A 116 -18.07 -0.76 6.63
N THR A 117 -19.10 -0.82 5.83
CA THR A 117 -20.28 -1.66 6.04
C THR A 117 -20.45 -2.65 4.89
N GLY A 118 -21.10 -3.79 5.16
CA GLY A 118 -21.32 -4.86 4.17
C GLY A 118 -20.29 -5.98 4.29
N ALA A 119 -20.77 -7.20 4.58
CA ALA A 119 -19.91 -8.37 4.83
C ALA A 119 -19.28 -8.94 3.55
N ALA A 120 -20.04 -8.99 2.45
CA ALA A 120 -19.56 -9.56 1.17
C ALA A 120 -18.76 -8.56 0.33
N GLN A 121 -19.17 -7.30 0.35
CA GLN A 121 -18.48 -6.20 -0.34
C GLN A 121 -18.47 -4.98 0.56
N PRO A 122 -17.37 -4.78 1.32
CA PRO A 122 -17.24 -3.60 2.18
C PRO A 122 -17.41 -2.30 1.40
N GLY A 123 -18.19 -1.38 1.95
CA GLY A 123 -18.45 -0.08 1.37
C GLY A 123 -18.39 1.02 2.42
N LEU A 124 -17.90 2.19 2.03
CA LEU A 124 -17.77 3.37 2.87
C LEU A 124 -18.59 4.52 2.30
N ALA A 125 -19.65 4.89 2.99
CA ALA A 125 -20.53 5.96 2.58
C ALA A 125 -19.87 7.33 2.81
N VAL A 126 -20.01 8.25 1.85
CA VAL A 126 -19.49 9.63 1.96
C VAL A 126 -20.10 10.32 3.18
N SER A 127 -21.41 10.15 3.42
CA SER A 127 -22.08 10.70 4.61
C SER A 127 -21.48 10.21 5.93
N LYS A 128 -20.95 8.98 5.98
CA LYS A 128 -20.24 8.49 7.16
C LYS A 128 -18.90 9.18 7.32
N LEU A 129 -18.15 9.38 6.23
CA LEU A 129 -16.88 10.11 6.26
C LEU A 129 -17.06 11.55 6.74
N GLU A 130 -18.10 12.22 6.30
CA GLU A 130 -18.43 13.61 6.69
C GLU A 130 -18.65 13.77 8.21
N THR A 131 -19.10 12.70 8.90
CA THR A 131 -19.35 12.74 10.35
C THR A 131 -18.13 12.48 11.20
N LEU A 132 -17.02 12.02 10.62
CA LEU A 132 -15.81 11.68 11.36
C LEU A 132 -15.11 12.94 11.84
N SER A 133 -14.66 12.92 13.10
CA SER A 133 -13.95 14.04 13.73
C SER A 133 -12.46 13.95 13.45
N ILE A 134 -11.86 15.10 13.19
CA ILE A 134 -10.43 15.29 12.99
C ILE A 134 -9.95 16.44 13.88
N GLU A 135 -8.80 16.28 14.52
CA GLU A 135 -8.12 17.35 15.24
C GLU A 135 -7.19 18.07 14.28
N ILE A 136 -7.38 19.39 14.15
CA ILE A 136 -6.67 20.22 13.17
C ILE A 136 -5.70 21.13 13.94
N PRO A 137 -4.39 20.86 13.89
CA PRO A 137 -3.37 21.76 14.46
C PRO A 137 -3.28 23.05 13.64
N ASN A 138 -2.60 24.05 14.17
CA ASN A 138 -2.30 25.24 13.40
C ASN A 138 -1.43 24.90 12.18
N ILE A 139 -1.44 25.76 11.17
CA ILE A 139 -0.79 25.50 9.87
C ILE A 139 0.74 25.26 10.00
N SER A 140 1.40 25.91 10.96
CA SER A 140 2.84 25.70 11.22
C SER A 140 3.13 24.28 11.70
N GLU A 141 2.28 23.75 12.59
CA GLU A 141 2.38 22.38 13.09
C GLU A 141 2.04 21.35 12.00
N GLN A 142 0.98 21.60 11.20
CA GLN A 142 0.67 20.77 10.04
C GLN A 142 1.87 20.65 9.10
N ASN A 143 2.54 21.75 8.79
CA ASN A 143 3.71 21.76 7.92
C ASN A 143 4.87 20.95 8.49
N LYS A 144 5.15 21.05 9.79
CA LYS A 144 6.19 20.26 10.47
C LYS A 144 5.88 18.76 10.43
N ILE A 145 4.64 18.39 10.74
CA ILE A 145 4.18 16.99 10.73
C ILE A 145 4.32 16.44 9.29
N ALA A 146 3.76 17.13 8.30
CA ALA A 146 3.79 16.72 6.91
C ALA A 146 5.22 16.53 6.41
N GLN A 147 6.11 17.48 6.67
CA GLN A 147 7.52 17.41 6.27
C GLN A 147 8.26 16.24 6.93
N THR A 148 7.97 15.99 8.21
CA THR A 148 8.61 14.90 8.96
C THR A 148 8.17 13.54 8.41
N LEU A 149 6.87 13.33 8.23
CA LEU A 149 6.31 12.08 7.71
C LEU A 149 6.74 11.83 6.27
N TYR A 150 6.76 12.85 5.43
CA TYR A 150 7.27 12.76 4.07
C TYR A 150 8.73 12.28 4.03
N LYS A 151 9.61 12.84 4.88
CA LYS A 151 11.00 12.39 4.97
C LYS A 151 11.11 10.93 5.41
N VAL A 152 10.29 10.50 6.36
CA VAL A 152 10.25 9.10 6.81
C VAL A 152 9.80 8.18 5.68
N GLU A 153 8.75 8.55 4.95
CA GLU A 153 8.27 7.81 3.79
C GLU A 153 9.33 7.67 2.70
N GLN A 154 10.05 8.75 2.39
CA GLN A 154 11.19 8.72 1.46
C GLN A 154 12.28 7.76 1.93
N LEU A 155 12.64 7.78 3.22
CA LEU A 155 13.63 6.86 3.78
C LEU A 155 13.19 5.40 3.66
N VAL A 156 11.94 5.10 3.96
CA VAL A 156 11.38 3.74 3.81
C VAL A 156 11.46 3.29 2.33
N ASN A 157 11.09 4.16 1.40
CA ASN A 157 11.15 3.85 -0.03
C ASN A 157 12.59 3.64 -0.52
N PHE A 158 13.55 4.46 -0.09
CA PHE A 158 14.96 4.25 -0.42
C PHE A 158 15.50 2.93 0.16
N ARG A 159 15.11 2.54 1.37
CA ARG A 159 15.50 1.25 1.94
C ARG A 159 14.94 0.07 1.17
N LYS A 160 13.68 0.13 0.76
CA LYS A 160 13.09 -0.91 -0.12
C LYS A 160 13.85 -1.03 -1.44
N GLN A 161 14.21 0.09 -2.06
CA GLN A 161 15.01 0.09 -3.30
C GLN A 161 16.42 -0.47 -3.07
N GLN A 162 17.06 -0.15 -1.93
CA GLN A 162 18.38 -0.71 -1.57
C GLN A 162 18.31 -2.22 -1.40
N LEU A 163 17.29 -2.74 -0.71
CA LEU A 163 17.10 -4.18 -0.56
C LEU A 163 16.93 -4.88 -1.91
N ALA A 164 16.06 -4.34 -2.78
CA ALA A 164 15.87 -4.89 -4.12
C ALA A 164 17.18 -4.91 -4.94
N LYS A 165 18.00 -3.84 -4.85
CA LYS A 165 19.30 -3.81 -5.53
C LYS A 165 20.32 -4.78 -4.94
N LEU A 166 20.27 -5.05 -3.64
CA LEU A 166 21.13 -6.08 -3.02
C LEU A 166 20.74 -7.48 -3.52
N ASP A 167 19.44 -7.77 -3.66
CA ASP A 167 18.97 -9.04 -4.23
C ASP A 167 19.43 -9.21 -5.69
N GLU A 168 19.36 -8.13 -6.47
CA GLU A 168 19.88 -8.11 -7.85
C GLU A 168 21.39 -8.35 -7.89
N LEU A 169 22.15 -7.74 -6.97
CA LEU A 169 23.59 -7.92 -6.86
C LEU A 169 23.96 -9.37 -6.53
N VAL A 170 23.26 -10.00 -5.59
CA VAL A 170 23.48 -11.43 -5.23
C VAL A 170 23.26 -12.32 -6.46
N LYS A 171 22.18 -12.08 -7.22
CA LYS A 171 21.90 -12.81 -8.46
C LYS A 171 22.98 -12.59 -9.52
N ALA A 172 23.39 -11.33 -9.72
CA ALA A 172 24.44 -10.99 -10.66
C ALA A 172 25.78 -11.64 -10.30
N GLN A 173 26.15 -11.60 -9.02
CA GLN A 173 27.37 -12.22 -8.52
C GLN A 173 27.35 -13.75 -8.71
N PHE A 174 26.18 -14.38 -8.47
CA PHE A 174 26.01 -15.81 -8.74
C PHE A 174 26.26 -16.13 -10.22
N VAL A 175 25.65 -15.37 -11.12
CA VAL A 175 25.82 -15.55 -12.59
C VAL A 175 27.26 -15.27 -13.01
N GLU A 176 27.93 -14.30 -12.42
CA GLU A 176 29.35 -14.01 -12.68
C GLU A 176 30.26 -15.18 -12.28
N MET A 177 30.03 -15.73 -11.08
CA MET A 177 30.84 -16.83 -10.53
C MET A 177 30.56 -18.15 -11.24
N PHE A 178 29.31 -18.51 -11.43
CA PHE A 178 28.89 -19.84 -11.88
C PHE A 178 28.41 -19.87 -13.34
N GLY A 179 28.16 -18.72 -13.95
CA GLY A 179 27.56 -18.61 -15.27
C GLY A 179 26.03 -18.75 -15.25
N ASP A 180 25.43 -18.62 -16.39
CA ASP A 180 24.00 -18.89 -16.55
C ASP A 180 23.76 -20.41 -16.54
N ILE A 181 23.06 -20.87 -15.51
CA ILE A 181 22.77 -22.30 -15.32
C ILE A 181 21.91 -22.91 -16.43
N ASN A 182 21.10 -22.10 -17.11
CA ASN A 182 20.25 -22.58 -18.21
C ASN A 182 21.06 -22.82 -19.50
N VAL A 183 22.13 -22.05 -19.70
CA VAL A 183 22.97 -22.09 -20.89
C VAL A 183 24.28 -22.84 -20.65
N ASN A 184 24.68 -22.98 -19.37
CA ASN A 184 25.95 -23.55 -18.96
C ASN A 184 27.14 -22.98 -19.75
N ASN A 185 27.20 -21.65 -19.86
CA ASN A 185 28.22 -20.94 -20.62
C ASN A 185 29.65 -21.13 -20.13
N LYS A 186 29.80 -21.56 -18.85
CA LYS A 186 31.10 -21.92 -18.23
C LYS A 186 31.47 -23.38 -18.42
N LYS A 187 30.62 -24.18 -19.07
CA LYS A 187 30.86 -25.59 -19.40
C LYS A 187 31.14 -26.47 -18.15
N TRP A 188 30.43 -26.21 -17.05
CA TRP A 188 30.48 -27.06 -15.87
C TRP A 188 30.01 -28.47 -16.20
N MET A 189 30.62 -29.47 -15.56
CA MET A 189 30.13 -30.83 -15.66
C MET A 189 28.73 -30.94 -15.02
N THR A 190 27.82 -31.58 -15.72
CA THR A 190 26.43 -31.76 -15.28
C THR A 190 26.20 -33.25 -14.97
N TYR A 191 25.50 -33.51 -13.89
CA TYR A 191 25.10 -34.82 -13.45
C TYR A 191 23.61 -34.86 -13.16
N PRO A 192 22.93 -35.99 -13.37
CA PRO A 192 21.58 -36.19 -12.86
C PRO A 192 21.57 -36.06 -11.34
N LEU A 193 20.57 -35.35 -10.80
CA LEU A 193 20.49 -35.08 -9.35
C LEU A 193 20.47 -36.37 -8.50
N GLY A 194 19.86 -37.44 -9.04
CA GLY A 194 19.80 -38.74 -8.40
C GLY A 194 21.15 -39.47 -8.28
N GLU A 195 22.18 -39.07 -9.05
CA GLU A 195 23.54 -39.58 -8.93
C GLU A 195 24.32 -38.85 -7.82
N LEU A 196 23.95 -37.59 -7.54
CA LEU A 196 24.64 -36.74 -6.58
C LEU A 196 24.06 -36.83 -5.17
N CYS A 197 22.78 -37.12 -5.04
CA CYS A 197 22.11 -37.17 -3.73
C CYS A 197 20.90 -38.13 -3.73
N THR A 198 20.58 -38.61 -2.55
CA THR A 198 19.36 -39.40 -2.34
C THR A 198 18.16 -38.47 -2.17
N ILE A 199 17.20 -38.60 -3.06
CA ILE A 199 15.98 -37.81 -3.03
C ILE A 199 14.88 -38.62 -2.35
N VAL A 200 14.42 -38.17 -1.19
CA VAL A 200 13.33 -38.78 -0.46
C VAL A 200 12.17 -37.84 -0.25
N ARG A 201 10.97 -38.36 -0.37
CA ARG A 201 9.75 -37.59 -0.08
C ARG A 201 9.56 -37.54 1.43
N GLY A 202 9.29 -36.35 1.95
CA GLY A 202 8.84 -36.15 3.34
C GLY A 202 7.53 -36.90 3.61
N GLY A 203 7.37 -37.39 4.82
CA GLY A 203 6.14 -38.05 5.29
C GLY A 203 5.24 -37.11 6.08
N SER A 204 3.94 -37.37 6.00
CA SER A 204 2.95 -36.75 6.88
C SER A 204 2.30 -37.85 7.74
N PRO A 205 2.88 -38.19 8.89
CA PRO A 205 2.32 -39.23 9.75
C PRO A 205 0.92 -38.84 10.24
N ARG A 206 0.06 -39.86 10.41
CA ARG A 206 -1.31 -39.66 10.88
C ARG A 206 -1.54 -40.57 12.12
N PRO A 207 -2.27 -40.07 13.14
CA PRO A 207 -2.70 -38.69 13.34
C PRO A 207 -1.54 -37.75 13.69
N ILE A 208 -1.55 -36.56 13.08
CA ILE A 208 -0.43 -35.60 13.19
C ILE A 208 -0.25 -35.08 14.61
N GLU A 209 -1.33 -35.01 15.39
CA GLU A 209 -1.35 -34.45 16.76
C GLU A 209 -0.38 -35.14 17.71
N ARG A 210 -0.07 -36.43 17.46
CA ARG A 210 0.88 -37.20 18.26
C ARG A 210 2.33 -36.77 18.06
N TYR A 211 2.61 -36.03 17.00
CA TYR A 211 3.95 -35.63 16.59
C TYR A 211 4.18 -34.12 16.72
N LEU A 212 3.16 -33.38 17.17
CA LEU A 212 3.28 -31.94 17.43
C LEU A 212 3.77 -31.69 18.86
N GLY A 213 4.46 -30.55 19.07
CA GLY A 213 4.94 -30.12 20.39
C GLY A 213 6.31 -30.73 20.80
N GLY A 214 7.00 -31.42 19.89
CA GLY A 214 8.39 -31.86 20.08
C GLY A 214 9.41 -30.74 19.82
N THR A 215 10.70 -31.10 19.94
CA THR A 215 11.83 -30.18 19.71
C THR A 215 12.33 -30.16 18.26
N ILE A 216 11.85 -31.06 17.41
CA ILE A 216 12.22 -31.16 15.99
C ILE A 216 11.22 -30.29 15.19
N PRO A 217 11.70 -29.29 14.43
CA PRO A 217 10.81 -28.48 13.60
C PRO A 217 10.07 -29.31 12.55
N TRP A 218 8.76 -29.12 12.46
CA TRP A 218 7.93 -29.68 11.39
C TRP A 218 7.82 -28.67 10.24
N ILE A 219 8.56 -28.91 9.16
CA ILE A 219 8.59 -28.02 8.00
C ILE A 219 7.49 -28.39 7.00
N LYS A 220 6.64 -27.44 6.62
CA LYS A 220 5.64 -27.53 5.56
C LYS A 220 6.12 -26.77 4.31
N ILE A 221 5.50 -27.03 3.17
CA ILE A 221 5.80 -26.32 1.91
C ILE A 221 5.64 -24.80 2.08
N GLY A 222 4.63 -24.34 2.85
CA GLY A 222 4.44 -22.92 3.14
C GLY A 222 5.63 -22.28 3.85
N ASP A 223 6.27 -23.00 4.77
CA ASP A 223 7.43 -22.50 5.53
C ASP A 223 8.67 -22.33 4.62
N ALA A 224 8.80 -23.21 3.61
CA ALA A 224 9.90 -23.14 2.63
C ALA A 224 9.72 -21.99 1.61
N THR A 225 8.50 -21.49 1.44
CA THR A 225 8.20 -20.40 0.46
C THR A 225 8.21 -19.01 1.07
N THR A 226 8.17 -18.86 2.39
CA THR A 226 8.15 -17.57 3.07
C THR A 226 9.51 -16.86 3.13
N GLY A 227 10.61 -17.56 2.85
CA GLY A 227 11.95 -16.97 2.81
C GLY A 227 12.46 -16.43 4.16
N GLU A 228 11.76 -16.73 5.24
CA GLU A 228 12.20 -16.43 6.61
C GLU A 228 13.06 -17.60 7.11
N ASN A 229 14.37 -17.37 7.10
CA ASN A 229 15.36 -18.18 7.83
C ASN A 229 15.78 -17.46 9.10
#